data_d5952b2e1612a593fd6464897ed79216
#
_entry.id   d5952b2e1612a593fd6464897ed79216
#
_cell.length_a   1.000
_cell.length_b   1.000
_cell.length_c   1.000
_cell.angle_alpha   90.00
_cell.angle_beta   90.00
_cell.angle_gamma   90.00
#
_symmetry.space_group_name_H-M   'P 1'
#
loop_
_entity.id
_entity.type
_entity.pdbx_description
1 polymer ?
#
loop_
_entity_poly.entity_id
_entity_poly.type
_entity_poly.pdbx_seq_one_letter_code
_entity_poly.pdbx_strand_id
1 'polypeptide(L)'
;MNHPVTYHFFWNGPFSQWQTCHMELDGVVFNTAEQAMMYLKAMLFDDKTVAQEILDATDPGQQKALGRKVRGFSEAQWDLYKEEIVYRINRAKYRQNKGLRRKLFQTIPHMMIEASPVDTIWGIGLDAKNAALTDPELWPGQNLLGQILTQVRTELADEFPDEAAACSSEGQETLND
;
A
#
# COMPACT_ATOMS: atom_id res chain seq x y z
N MET A 1 12.46 18.78 -20.74
CA MET A 1 12.24 19.62 -19.54
C MET A 1 11.85 18.66 -18.42
N ASN A 2 12.66 18.56 -17.34
CA ASN A 2 12.26 17.77 -16.17
C ASN A 2 11.14 18.53 -15.47
N HIS A 3 9.92 18.00 -15.51
CA HIS A 3 8.86 18.49 -14.64
C HIS A 3 9.23 18.19 -13.18
N PRO A 4 9.03 19.14 -12.25
CA PRO A 4 9.29 18.86 -10.84
C PRO A 4 8.44 17.66 -10.39
N VAL A 5 9.02 16.77 -9.58
CA VAL A 5 8.29 15.65 -9.00
C VAL A 5 7.25 16.22 -8.05
N THR A 6 6.01 15.84 -8.24
CA THR A 6 4.90 16.22 -7.37
C THR A 6 4.46 15.01 -6.53
N TYR A 7 3.91 15.24 -5.34
CA TYR A 7 3.63 14.22 -4.34
C TYR A 7 2.16 14.15 -4.00
N HIS A 8 1.63 12.93 -3.83
CA HIS A 8 0.32 12.65 -3.27
C HIS A 8 0.50 12.01 -1.90
N PHE A 9 0.27 12.79 -0.85
CA PHE A 9 0.39 12.33 0.53
C PHE A 9 -0.85 11.55 0.95
N PHE A 10 -0.65 10.40 1.60
CA PHE A 10 -1.73 9.62 2.21
C PHE A 10 -1.25 8.98 3.52
N TRP A 11 -2.19 8.64 4.39
CA TRP A 11 -1.96 7.81 5.58
C TRP A 11 -3.15 6.88 5.82
N ASN A 12 -4.37 7.40 5.62
CA ASN A 12 -5.63 6.67 5.76
C ASN A 12 -6.34 6.58 4.40
N GLY A 13 -7.54 5.97 4.40
CA GLY A 13 -8.39 5.90 3.23
C GLY A 13 -7.95 4.84 2.21
N PRO A 14 -8.24 5.06 0.92
CA PRO A 14 -8.17 4.01 -0.11
C PRO A 14 -6.78 3.44 -0.33
N PHE A 15 -5.73 4.16 0.04
CA PHE A 15 -4.34 3.77 -0.16
C PHE A 15 -3.74 3.06 1.05
N SER A 16 -4.38 3.16 2.21
CA SER A 16 -3.97 2.46 3.43
C SER A 16 -4.04 0.95 3.26
N GLN A 17 -3.10 0.24 3.90
CA GLN A 17 -3.15 -1.22 4.04
C GLN A 17 -4.38 -1.70 4.84
N TRP A 18 -4.98 -0.80 5.64
CA TRP A 18 -6.15 -1.07 6.47
C TRP A 18 -7.49 -0.85 5.75
N GLN A 19 -7.46 -0.31 4.52
CA GLN A 19 -8.67 -0.14 3.70
C GLN A 19 -9.33 -1.49 3.45
N THR A 20 -10.61 -1.59 3.83
CA THR A 20 -11.43 -2.76 3.52
C THR A 20 -11.52 -2.96 2.00
N CYS A 21 -11.29 -4.18 1.59
CA CYS A 21 -11.40 -4.63 0.21
C CYS A 21 -11.84 -6.09 0.18
N HIS A 22 -12.06 -6.62 -1.00
CA HIS A 22 -12.17 -8.06 -1.23
C HIS A 22 -11.14 -8.45 -2.26
N MET A 23 -10.17 -9.26 -1.89
CA MET A 23 -9.17 -9.74 -2.83
C MET A 23 -8.81 -11.19 -2.56
N GLU A 24 -8.53 -11.90 -3.64
CA GLU A 24 -8.00 -13.26 -3.61
C GLU A 24 -6.53 -13.23 -4.05
N LEU A 25 -5.67 -13.90 -3.31
CA LEU A 25 -4.28 -14.11 -3.64
C LEU A 25 -3.88 -15.53 -3.27
N ASP A 26 -3.34 -16.30 -4.24
CA ASP A 26 -2.93 -17.70 -4.08
C ASP A 26 -4.06 -18.61 -3.52
N GLY A 27 -5.32 -18.37 -3.91
CA GLY A 27 -6.48 -19.13 -3.48
C GLY A 27 -7.01 -18.79 -2.08
N VAL A 28 -6.47 -17.74 -1.44
CA VAL A 28 -6.92 -17.26 -0.13
C VAL A 28 -7.56 -15.88 -0.29
N VAL A 29 -8.73 -15.70 0.36
CA VAL A 29 -9.48 -14.43 0.33
C VAL A 29 -9.13 -13.59 1.55
N PHE A 30 -8.89 -12.31 1.34
CA PHE A 30 -8.54 -11.33 2.36
C PHE A 30 -9.48 -10.13 2.35
N ASN A 31 -9.72 -9.55 3.51
CA ASN A 31 -10.57 -8.37 3.70
C ASN A 31 -9.79 -7.04 3.77
N THR A 32 -8.47 -7.10 3.96
CA THR A 32 -7.56 -5.95 3.93
C THR A 32 -6.18 -6.38 3.40
N ALA A 33 -5.40 -5.43 2.92
CA ALA A 33 -4.01 -5.68 2.57
C ALA A 33 -3.16 -6.02 3.82
N GLU A 34 -3.49 -5.46 4.99
CA GLU A 34 -2.86 -5.81 6.27
C GLU A 34 -3.05 -7.29 6.60
N GLN A 35 -4.28 -7.83 6.44
CA GLN A 35 -4.55 -9.25 6.67
C GLN A 35 -3.67 -10.12 5.79
N ALA A 36 -3.60 -9.83 4.50
CA ALA A 36 -2.78 -10.58 3.57
C ALA A 36 -1.28 -10.51 3.92
N MET A 37 -0.78 -9.33 4.29
CA MET A 37 0.63 -9.14 4.67
C MET A 37 0.98 -9.95 5.92
N MET A 38 0.14 -9.90 6.96
CA MET A 38 0.38 -10.64 8.19
C MET A 38 0.24 -12.16 7.99
N TYR A 39 -0.74 -12.58 7.19
CA TYR A 39 -0.89 -13.99 6.81
C TYR A 39 0.33 -14.51 6.06
N LEU A 40 0.77 -13.83 5.01
CA LEU A 40 1.94 -14.27 4.23
C LEU A 40 3.23 -14.22 5.05
N LYS A 41 3.35 -13.28 5.99
CA LYS A 41 4.42 -13.27 6.98
C LYS A 41 4.39 -14.54 7.85
N ALA A 42 3.23 -14.91 8.39
CA ALA A 42 3.09 -16.12 9.20
C ALA A 42 3.42 -17.37 8.39
N MET A 43 2.99 -17.46 7.14
CA MET A 43 3.31 -18.57 6.23
C MET A 43 4.80 -18.64 5.87
N LEU A 44 5.48 -17.48 5.71
CA LEU A 44 6.92 -17.43 5.46
C LEU A 44 7.73 -18.06 6.59
N PHE A 45 7.24 -17.96 7.83
CA PHE A 45 7.87 -18.53 9.03
C PHE A 45 7.21 -19.85 9.50
N ASP A 46 6.39 -20.49 8.65
CA ASP A 46 5.67 -21.75 8.91
C ASP A 46 4.80 -21.73 10.18
N ASP A 47 4.31 -20.55 10.59
CA ASP A 47 3.39 -20.41 11.73
C ASP A 47 1.93 -20.49 11.27
N LYS A 48 1.50 -21.69 10.91
CA LYS A 48 0.14 -21.95 10.40
C LYS A 48 -0.96 -21.65 11.42
N THR A 49 -0.65 -21.74 12.71
CA THR A 49 -1.61 -21.42 13.77
C THR A 49 -1.94 -19.93 13.76
N VAL A 50 -0.91 -19.08 13.81
CA VAL A 50 -1.09 -17.62 13.75
C VAL A 50 -1.65 -17.19 12.38
N ALA A 51 -1.27 -17.87 11.28
CA ALA A 51 -1.85 -17.60 9.96
C ALA A 51 -3.37 -17.80 9.96
N GLN A 52 -3.88 -18.88 10.58
CA GLN A 52 -5.32 -19.11 10.70
C GLN A 52 -6.00 -18.06 11.60
N GLU A 53 -5.41 -17.71 12.74
CA GLU A 53 -5.94 -16.66 13.61
C GLU A 53 -6.06 -15.31 12.88
N ILE A 54 -5.11 -14.99 12.00
CA ILE A 54 -5.14 -13.78 11.17
C ILE A 54 -6.30 -13.83 10.16
N LEU A 55 -6.57 -14.99 9.54
CA LEU A 55 -7.71 -15.14 8.63
C LEU A 55 -9.05 -14.98 9.35
N ASP A 56 -9.14 -15.46 10.59
CA ASP A 56 -10.35 -15.37 11.40
C ASP A 56 -10.60 -13.94 11.94
N ALA A 57 -9.56 -13.10 11.99
CA ALA A 57 -9.64 -11.72 12.44
C ALA A 57 -10.19 -10.80 11.33
N THR A 58 -11.21 -10.00 11.66
CA THR A 58 -11.85 -9.06 10.72
C THR A 58 -11.33 -7.63 10.83
N ASP A 59 -10.76 -7.27 11.98
CA ASP A 59 -10.23 -5.94 12.26
C ASP A 59 -8.72 -5.85 11.94
N PRO A 60 -8.27 -4.82 11.17
CA PRO A 60 -6.87 -4.70 10.76
C PRO A 60 -5.89 -4.46 11.92
N GLY A 61 -6.34 -3.81 12.99
CA GLY A 61 -5.52 -3.65 14.21
C GLY A 61 -5.26 -4.99 14.90
N GLN A 62 -6.27 -5.87 14.95
CA GLN A 62 -6.12 -7.23 15.44
C GLN A 62 -5.22 -8.07 14.53
N GLN A 63 -5.39 -7.97 13.21
CA GLN A 63 -4.54 -8.64 12.22
C GLN A 63 -3.06 -8.26 12.42
N LYS A 64 -2.78 -6.97 12.57
CA LYS A 64 -1.43 -6.45 12.85
C LYS A 64 -0.88 -6.95 14.18
N ALA A 65 -1.70 -6.97 15.24
CA ALA A 65 -1.29 -7.47 16.55
C ALA A 65 -0.94 -8.97 16.52
N LEU A 66 -1.69 -9.78 15.77
CA LEU A 66 -1.39 -11.19 15.54
C LEU A 66 -0.10 -11.38 14.74
N GLY A 67 0.12 -10.59 13.70
CA GLY A 67 1.35 -10.62 12.91
C GLY A 67 2.63 -10.33 13.70
N ARG A 68 2.52 -9.63 14.84
CA ARG A 68 3.63 -9.44 15.79
C ARG A 68 3.93 -10.66 16.65
N LYS A 69 2.99 -11.63 16.71
CA LYS A 69 3.13 -12.87 17.49
C LYS A 69 3.68 -14.05 16.67
N VAL A 70 3.97 -13.85 15.40
CA VAL A 70 4.51 -14.90 14.52
C VAL A 70 5.78 -15.48 15.12
N ARG A 71 5.76 -16.80 15.35
CA ARG A 71 6.88 -17.56 15.89
C ARG A 71 7.93 -17.79 14.82
N GLY A 72 9.19 -17.91 15.24
CA GLY A 72 10.30 -18.12 14.32
C GLY A 72 10.66 -16.90 13.46
N PHE A 73 10.09 -15.73 13.75
CA PHE A 73 10.35 -14.50 13.00
C PHE A 73 11.85 -14.16 12.97
N SER A 74 12.34 -13.87 11.78
CA SER A 74 13.68 -13.33 11.51
C SER A 74 13.54 -12.07 10.68
N GLU A 75 14.01 -10.94 11.20
CA GLU A 75 13.99 -9.66 10.50
C GLU A 75 14.78 -9.74 9.18
N ALA A 76 15.96 -10.33 9.22
CA ALA A 76 16.80 -10.51 8.03
C ALA A 76 16.10 -11.31 6.92
N GLN A 77 15.34 -12.37 7.29
CA GLN A 77 14.57 -13.14 6.31
C GLN A 77 13.34 -12.35 5.82
N TRP A 78 12.66 -11.64 6.73
CA TRP A 78 11.52 -10.80 6.37
C TRP A 78 11.92 -9.70 5.39
N ASP A 79 13.04 -9.05 5.61
CA ASP A 79 13.57 -7.97 4.77
C ASP A 79 13.86 -8.43 3.33
N LEU A 80 14.17 -9.71 3.12
CA LEU A 80 14.38 -10.26 1.78
C LEU A 80 13.07 -10.39 0.97
N TYR A 81 11.91 -10.53 1.64
CA TYR A 81 10.65 -10.87 0.96
C TYR A 81 9.55 -9.83 1.12
N LYS A 82 9.66 -8.92 2.10
CA LYS A 82 8.58 -8.00 2.47
C LYS A 82 8.08 -7.13 1.31
N GLU A 83 9.00 -6.60 0.48
CA GLU A 83 8.64 -5.72 -0.63
C GLU A 83 7.88 -6.48 -1.71
N GLU A 84 8.36 -7.66 -2.10
CA GLU A 84 7.67 -8.53 -3.07
C GLU A 84 6.29 -8.95 -2.56
N ILE A 85 6.18 -9.32 -1.29
CA ILE A 85 4.91 -9.68 -0.65
C ILE A 85 3.93 -8.50 -0.73
N VAL A 86 4.34 -7.31 -0.31
CA VAL A 86 3.47 -6.12 -0.29
C VAL A 86 3.12 -5.64 -1.70
N TYR A 87 4.05 -5.77 -2.65
CA TYR A 87 3.78 -5.51 -4.07
C TYR A 87 2.68 -6.44 -4.62
N ARG A 88 2.80 -7.76 -4.44
CA ARG A 88 1.80 -8.74 -4.91
C ARG A 88 0.42 -8.50 -4.30
N ILE A 89 0.38 -8.19 -3.00
CA ILE A 89 -0.85 -7.87 -2.27
C ILE A 89 -1.52 -6.64 -2.88
N ASN A 90 -0.79 -5.54 -3.04
CA ASN A 90 -1.36 -4.30 -3.55
C ASN A 90 -1.76 -4.42 -5.03
N ARG A 91 -0.97 -5.13 -5.84
CA ARG A 91 -1.37 -5.43 -7.22
C ARG A 91 -2.69 -6.20 -7.28
N ALA A 92 -2.87 -7.22 -6.45
CA ALA A 92 -4.13 -7.96 -6.35
C ALA A 92 -5.28 -7.07 -5.84
N LYS A 93 -5.06 -6.29 -4.78
CA LYS A 93 -6.03 -5.36 -4.20
C LYS A 93 -6.60 -4.40 -5.26
N TYR A 94 -5.74 -3.68 -5.96
CA TYR A 94 -6.20 -2.67 -6.91
C TYR A 94 -6.69 -3.28 -8.23
N ARG A 95 -6.12 -4.40 -8.68
CA ARG A 95 -6.60 -5.11 -9.86
C ARG A 95 -8.02 -5.64 -9.68
N GLN A 96 -8.36 -6.15 -8.52
CA GLN A 96 -9.66 -6.79 -8.23
C GLN A 96 -10.72 -5.80 -7.72
N ASN A 97 -10.36 -4.59 -7.30
CA ASN A 97 -11.28 -3.60 -6.76
C ASN A 97 -11.32 -2.35 -7.64
N LYS A 98 -12.22 -2.32 -8.61
CA LYS A 98 -12.35 -1.23 -9.60
C LYS A 98 -12.45 0.16 -8.96
N GLY A 99 -13.24 0.31 -7.89
CA GLY A 99 -13.40 1.59 -7.19
C GLY A 99 -12.09 2.09 -6.56
N LEU A 100 -11.31 1.19 -5.96
CA LEU A 100 -10.00 1.52 -5.40
C LEU A 100 -8.97 1.80 -6.50
N ARG A 101 -9.00 1.03 -7.61
CA ARG A 101 -8.13 1.24 -8.78
C ARG A 101 -8.36 2.62 -9.42
N ARG A 102 -9.61 3.05 -9.60
CA ARG A 102 -9.91 4.39 -10.10
C ARG A 102 -9.34 5.48 -9.21
N LYS A 103 -9.48 5.34 -7.87
CA LYS A 103 -8.86 6.29 -6.93
C LYS A 103 -7.33 6.32 -7.04
N LEU A 104 -6.71 5.16 -7.30
CA LEU A 104 -5.28 5.09 -7.53
C LEU A 104 -4.89 5.83 -8.84
N PHE A 105 -5.66 5.67 -9.92
CA PHE A 105 -5.42 6.38 -11.17
C PHE A 105 -5.61 7.90 -11.07
N GLN A 106 -6.51 8.37 -10.22
CA GLN A 106 -6.70 9.82 -9.95
C GLN A 106 -5.47 10.48 -9.33
N THR A 107 -4.51 9.70 -8.83
CA THR A 107 -3.25 10.24 -8.29
C THR A 107 -2.17 10.47 -9.36
N ILE A 108 -2.39 10.08 -10.61
CA ILE A 108 -1.45 10.34 -11.73
C ILE A 108 -1.38 11.85 -11.98
N PRO A 109 -0.19 12.45 -12.13
CA PRO A 109 1.14 11.83 -12.24
C PRO A 109 1.95 11.80 -10.93
N HIS A 110 1.35 12.14 -9.78
CA HIS A 110 2.05 12.35 -8.51
C HIS A 110 2.69 11.07 -7.96
N MET A 111 3.88 11.17 -7.38
CA MET A 111 4.47 10.09 -6.60
C MET A 111 3.66 9.89 -5.31
N MET A 112 3.34 8.63 -4.99
CA MET A 112 2.61 8.29 -3.78
C MET A 112 3.53 8.33 -2.55
N ILE A 113 3.10 9.02 -1.48
CA ILE A 113 3.88 9.18 -0.25
C ILE A 113 3.03 8.77 0.94
N GLU A 114 3.44 7.71 1.65
CA GLU A 114 2.81 7.35 2.91
C GLU A 114 3.30 8.27 4.03
N ALA A 115 2.50 9.29 4.33
CA ALA A 115 2.79 10.31 5.34
C ALA A 115 2.41 9.82 6.75
N SER A 116 3.01 8.71 7.18
CA SER A 116 2.86 8.14 8.51
C SER A 116 3.94 8.69 9.44
N PRO A 117 3.58 9.38 10.53
CA PRO A 117 4.56 9.92 11.48
C PRO A 117 5.20 8.84 12.37
N VAL A 118 4.68 7.62 12.34
CA VAL A 118 5.09 6.50 13.20
C VAL A 118 5.73 5.33 12.45
N ASP A 119 5.82 5.42 11.12
CA ASP A 119 6.38 4.36 10.28
C ASP A 119 7.49 4.92 9.38
N THR A 120 8.72 4.46 9.59
CA THR A 120 9.89 4.87 8.80
C THR A 120 10.31 3.82 7.76
N ILE A 121 9.60 2.70 7.68
CA ILE A 121 9.85 1.64 6.69
C ILE A 121 8.87 1.79 5.53
N TRP A 122 7.57 1.64 5.80
CA TRP A 122 6.53 1.76 4.78
C TRP A 122 6.20 3.21 4.46
N GLY A 123 6.26 4.10 5.45
CA GLY A 123 6.07 5.53 5.33
C GLY A 123 7.36 6.34 5.42
N ILE A 124 7.18 7.66 5.47
CA ILE A 124 8.29 8.64 5.53
C ILE A 124 8.65 9.08 6.95
N GLY A 125 7.94 8.63 7.99
CA GLY A 125 8.17 9.06 9.38
C GLY A 125 7.72 10.49 9.70
N LEU A 126 6.95 11.12 8.82
CA LEU A 126 6.38 12.46 8.98
C LEU A 126 4.91 12.45 8.56
N ASP A 127 4.09 13.29 9.19
CA ASP A 127 2.77 13.61 8.68
C ASP A 127 2.83 14.51 7.43
N ALA A 128 1.75 14.60 6.67
CA ALA A 128 1.70 15.33 5.41
C ALA A 128 2.06 16.82 5.54
N LYS A 129 1.68 17.46 6.66
CA LYS A 129 1.96 18.88 6.89
C LYS A 129 3.46 19.12 7.09
N ASN A 130 4.09 18.31 7.93
CA ASN A 130 5.52 18.40 8.17
C ASN A 130 6.33 17.98 6.93
N ALA A 131 5.88 16.94 6.22
CA ALA A 131 6.50 16.49 4.98
C ALA A 131 6.51 17.59 3.89
N ALA A 132 5.42 18.35 3.75
CA ALA A 132 5.32 19.45 2.79
C ALA A 132 6.27 20.63 3.08
N LEU A 133 6.74 20.75 4.33
CA LEU A 133 7.67 21.79 4.79
C LEU A 133 9.12 21.31 4.87
N THR A 134 9.37 20.01 4.64
CA THR A 134 10.69 19.39 4.77
C THR A 134 11.19 18.96 3.40
N ASP A 135 12.46 19.22 3.11
CA ASP A 135 13.09 18.70 1.89
C ASP A 135 12.92 17.18 1.82
N PRO A 136 12.43 16.63 0.71
CA PRO A 136 12.25 15.18 0.55
C PRO A 136 13.50 14.35 0.83
N GLU A 137 14.68 14.89 0.58
CA GLU A 137 15.97 14.23 0.89
C GLU A 137 16.21 14.08 2.40
N LEU A 138 15.48 14.83 3.22
CA LEU A 138 15.59 14.81 4.69
C LEU A 138 14.47 14.00 5.36
N TRP A 139 13.57 13.37 4.61
CA TRP A 139 12.53 12.53 5.19
C TRP A 139 13.17 11.32 5.88
N PRO A 140 12.82 11.01 7.15
CA PRO A 140 13.50 9.96 7.91
C PRO A 140 13.14 8.54 7.47
N GLY A 141 12.02 8.35 6.75
CA GLY A 141 11.52 7.04 6.34
C GLY A 141 11.73 6.72 4.86
N GLN A 142 11.62 5.44 4.54
CA GLN A 142 11.94 4.88 3.22
C GLN A 142 10.81 5.01 2.19
N ASN A 143 9.55 5.22 2.63
CA ASN A 143 8.38 5.28 1.76
C ASN A 143 8.19 4.03 0.88
N LEU A 144 8.48 2.83 1.37
CA LEU A 144 8.38 1.61 0.56
C LEU A 144 6.95 1.38 0.03
N LEU A 145 5.92 1.66 0.84
CA LEU A 145 4.53 1.51 0.38
C LEU A 145 4.19 2.51 -0.73
N GLY A 146 4.58 3.77 -0.59
CA GLY A 146 4.34 4.78 -1.63
C GLY A 146 5.02 4.44 -2.95
N GLN A 147 6.25 3.94 -2.91
CA GLN A 147 6.97 3.47 -4.10
C GLN A 147 6.24 2.29 -4.77
N ILE A 148 5.85 1.28 -3.98
CA ILE A 148 5.10 0.11 -4.47
C ILE A 148 3.77 0.53 -5.10
N LEU A 149 3.00 1.43 -4.46
CA LEU A 149 1.74 1.91 -5.01
C LEU A 149 1.92 2.71 -6.30
N THR A 150 2.99 3.49 -6.41
CA THR A 150 3.33 4.21 -7.64
C THR A 150 3.65 3.24 -8.78
N GLN A 151 4.41 2.18 -8.51
CA GLN A 151 4.71 1.12 -9.46
C GLN A 151 3.45 0.36 -9.89
N VAL A 152 2.67 -0.15 -8.93
CA VAL A 152 1.41 -0.88 -9.17
C VAL A 152 0.46 -0.04 -10.01
N ARG A 153 0.33 1.26 -9.72
CA ARG A 153 -0.48 2.20 -10.49
C ARG A 153 -0.05 2.26 -11.95
N THR A 154 1.25 2.38 -12.21
CA THR A 154 1.79 2.45 -13.56
C THR A 154 1.47 1.18 -14.34
N GLU A 155 1.74 0.02 -13.76
CA GLU A 155 1.47 -1.27 -14.40
C GLU A 155 -0.04 -1.51 -14.65
N LEU A 156 -0.90 -1.13 -13.69
CA LEU A 156 -2.34 -1.26 -13.88
C LEU A 156 -2.90 -0.23 -14.88
N ALA A 157 -2.28 0.95 -15.02
CA ALA A 157 -2.66 1.90 -16.06
C ALA A 157 -2.36 1.35 -17.46
N ASP A 158 -1.29 0.60 -17.64
CA ASP A 158 -0.99 -0.12 -18.89
C ASP A 158 -1.96 -1.29 -19.12
N GLU A 159 -2.42 -1.96 -18.07
CA GLU A 159 -3.42 -3.06 -18.15
C GLU A 159 -4.84 -2.54 -18.41
N PHE A 160 -5.19 -1.34 -17.91
CA PHE A 160 -6.51 -0.70 -18.00
C PHE A 160 -6.42 0.74 -18.57
N PRO A 161 -5.91 0.93 -19.80
CA PRO A 161 -5.57 2.27 -20.31
C PRO A 161 -6.76 3.21 -20.44
N ASP A 162 -7.94 2.71 -20.87
CA ASP A 162 -9.15 3.52 -21.01
C ASP A 162 -9.66 4.03 -19.65
N GLU A 163 -9.56 3.20 -18.61
CA GLU A 163 -9.96 3.56 -17.26
C GLU A 163 -8.99 4.60 -16.66
N ALA A 164 -7.69 4.43 -16.89
CA ALA A 164 -6.68 5.35 -16.44
C ALA A 164 -6.82 6.73 -17.12
N ALA A 165 -7.05 6.75 -18.43
CA ALA A 165 -7.27 8.00 -19.19
C ALA A 165 -8.52 8.76 -18.71
N ALA A 166 -9.63 8.06 -18.46
CA ALA A 166 -10.84 8.66 -17.93
C ALA A 166 -10.64 9.30 -16.54
N CYS A 167 -9.87 8.65 -15.67
CA CYS A 167 -9.59 9.18 -14.32
C CYS A 167 -8.64 10.37 -14.33
N SER A 168 -7.72 10.47 -15.28
CA SER A 168 -6.77 11.57 -15.40
C SER A 168 -7.45 12.86 -15.90
N SER A 169 -8.50 12.77 -16.73
CA SER A 169 -9.27 13.91 -17.19
C SER A 169 -10.19 14.50 -16.12
N GLU A 170 -10.77 13.66 -15.26
CA GLU A 170 -11.60 14.11 -14.12
C GLU A 170 -10.79 14.94 -13.10
N GLY A 171 -9.51 14.65 -12.92
CA GLY A 171 -8.62 15.37 -11.98
C GLY A 171 -8.21 16.78 -12.45
N GLN A 172 -8.29 17.08 -13.75
CA GLN A 172 -7.96 18.40 -14.30
C GLN A 172 -9.14 19.39 -14.25
N GLU A 173 -10.37 18.92 -14.27
CA GLU A 173 -11.55 19.81 -14.19
C GLU A 173 -11.77 20.39 -12.79
N THR A 174 -11.39 19.66 -11.72
CA THR A 174 -11.55 20.11 -10.33
C THR A 174 -10.50 21.13 -9.86
N LEU A 175 -9.47 21.40 -10.65
CA LEU A 175 -8.43 22.41 -10.35
C LEU A 175 -8.69 23.76 -11.01
N ASN A 176 -9.72 23.88 -11.85
CA ASN A 176 -10.04 25.10 -12.60
C ASN A 176 -11.33 25.82 -12.12
N ASP A 177 -11.96 25.36 -11.06
CA ASP A 177 -13.06 26.01 -10.32
C ASP A 177 -12.57 26.53 -8.95
#